data_80a649d5bdcc7ce59c1c523dc0be91fd
#
_entry.id   80a649d5bdcc7ce59c1c523dc0be91fd
#
_cell.length_a   1.000
_cell.length_b   1.000
_cell.length_c   1.000
_cell.angle_alpha   90.00
_cell.angle_beta   90.00
_cell.angle_gamma   90.00
#
_symmetry.space_group_name_H-M   'P 1'
#
loop_
_entity.id
_entity.type
_entity.pdbx_description
1 polymer ?
#
loop_
_entity_poly.entity_id
_entity_poly.type
_entity_poly.pdbx_seq_one_letter_code
_entity_poly.pdbx_strand_id
1 'polypeptide(L)'
;LLASRSLPRTDPLVRRALVDEAFRVDLDARLSAVGLQLIDNPYAAHVAVALADDVHEPVFGASREYAASNVGLTRDQLALLVVIWALIVLPKRERQINRQKLADDGQSDMFGKDAPLAHGEEVAGALSEASLLADFAPVLGHKTYVQGKLLSRLAQLGFIERRGGMIHEGPLLDVLLDYRLMADRIIYGTLGEVLSEVGHPPPAHDAFSDRLNDERDERF
;
A
#
# COMPACT_ATOMS: atom_id res chain seq x y z
N LEU A 1 -3.72 -18.02 -1.61
CA LEU A 1 -3.84 -16.76 -0.84
C LEU A 1 -3.45 -16.97 0.64
N LEU A 2 -4.09 -17.88 1.36
CA LEU A 2 -3.81 -18.08 2.79
C LEU A 2 -2.34 -18.43 3.08
N ALA A 3 -1.69 -19.21 2.22
CA ALA A 3 -0.29 -19.59 2.40
C ALA A 3 0.69 -18.45 2.12
N SER A 4 0.42 -17.59 1.15
CA SER A 4 1.30 -16.51 0.69
C SER A 4 0.86 -15.12 1.15
N ARG A 5 -0.30 -15.00 1.78
CA ARG A 5 -1.00 -13.75 2.17
C ARG A 5 -1.40 -12.85 1.00
N SER A 6 -0.75 -12.94 -0.13
CA SER A 6 -1.04 -12.15 -1.33
C SER A 6 -0.89 -12.98 -2.59
N LEU A 7 -1.58 -12.59 -3.66
CA LEU A 7 -1.41 -13.11 -5.02
C LEU A 7 -1.37 -11.93 -6.00
N PRO A 8 -0.59 -12.05 -7.09
CA PRO A 8 -0.58 -11.02 -8.12
C PRO A 8 -1.92 -10.98 -8.86
N ARG A 9 -2.31 -9.79 -9.34
CA ARG A 9 -3.53 -9.62 -10.14
C ARG A 9 -3.51 -10.41 -11.45
N THR A 10 -2.32 -10.80 -11.91
CA THR A 10 -2.15 -11.66 -13.10
C THR A 10 -2.49 -13.12 -12.84
N ASP A 11 -2.62 -13.55 -11.58
CA ASP A 11 -3.04 -14.91 -11.23
C ASP A 11 -4.44 -15.22 -11.81
N PRO A 12 -4.65 -16.37 -12.47
CA PRO A 12 -5.92 -16.69 -13.12
C PRO A 12 -7.13 -16.70 -12.19
N LEU A 13 -6.98 -17.15 -10.94
CA LEU A 13 -8.07 -17.17 -9.96
C LEU A 13 -8.38 -15.77 -9.44
N VAL A 14 -7.34 -14.93 -9.25
CA VAL A 14 -7.53 -13.53 -8.90
C VAL A 14 -8.25 -12.80 -10.02
N ARG A 15 -7.79 -12.95 -11.27
CA ARG A 15 -8.47 -12.34 -12.44
C ARG A 15 -9.94 -12.74 -12.51
N ARG A 16 -10.24 -14.03 -12.27
CA ARG A 16 -11.63 -14.47 -12.23
C ARG A 16 -12.41 -13.81 -11.09
N ALA A 17 -11.87 -13.72 -9.89
CA ALA A 17 -12.52 -13.07 -8.75
C ALA A 17 -12.77 -11.55 -8.97
N LEU A 18 -11.98 -10.91 -9.84
CA LEU A 18 -12.13 -9.48 -10.16
C LEU A 18 -13.13 -9.19 -11.29
N VAL A 19 -13.47 -10.19 -12.13
CA VAL A 19 -14.31 -10.01 -13.32
C VAL A 19 -15.63 -10.78 -13.21
N ASP A 20 -15.65 -11.95 -12.57
CA ASP A 20 -16.83 -12.81 -12.40
C ASP A 20 -17.50 -12.51 -11.05
N GLU A 21 -18.58 -11.72 -11.08
CA GLU A 21 -19.31 -11.31 -9.89
C GLU A 21 -19.86 -12.50 -9.08
N ALA A 22 -20.39 -13.54 -9.74
CA ALA A 22 -20.90 -14.71 -9.05
C ALA A 22 -19.79 -15.47 -8.32
N PHE A 23 -18.60 -15.58 -8.95
CA PHE A 23 -17.43 -16.16 -8.31
C PHE A 23 -16.94 -15.30 -7.15
N ARG A 24 -16.96 -13.98 -7.28
CA ARG A 24 -16.59 -13.05 -6.23
C ARG A 24 -17.49 -13.19 -5.01
N VAL A 25 -18.79 -13.20 -5.20
CA VAL A 25 -19.78 -13.37 -4.11
C VAL A 25 -19.58 -14.70 -3.36
N ASP A 26 -19.39 -15.82 -4.08
CA ASP A 26 -19.10 -17.12 -3.43
C ASP A 26 -17.77 -17.09 -2.66
N LEU A 27 -16.73 -16.48 -3.22
CA LEU A 27 -15.44 -16.32 -2.55
C LEU A 27 -15.55 -15.48 -1.27
N ASP A 28 -16.21 -14.33 -1.33
CA ASP A 28 -16.38 -13.44 -0.19
C ASP A 28 -17.23 -14.12 0.91
N ALA A 29 -18.28 -14.84 0.55
CA ALA A 29 -19.06 -15.63 1.51
C ALA A 29 -18.23 -16.71 2.22
N ARG A 30 -17.35 -17.41 1.49
CA ARG A 30 -16.46 -18.43 2.08
C ARG A 30 -15.38 -17.82 2.97
N LEU A 31 -14.81 -16.69 2.57
CA LEU A 31 -13.83 -15.97 3.39
C LEU A 31 -14.49 -15.44 4.67
N SER A 32 -15.66 -14.82 4.55
CA SER A 32 -16.43 -14.30 5.69
C SER A 32 -16.81 -15.41 6.68
N ALA A 33 -17.16 -16.61 6.21
CA ALA A 33 -17.47 -17.74 7.08
C ALA A 33 -16.32 -18.16 8.00
N VAL A 34 -15.07 -17.79 7.66
CA VAL A 34 -13.88 -18.01 8.50
C VAL A 34 -13.29 -16.72 9.05
N GLY A 35 -14.05 -15.62 9.03
CA GLY A 35 -13.63 -14.33 9.57
C GLY A 35 -12.56 -13.61 8.76
N LEU A 36 -12.49 -13.87 7.45
CA LEU A 36 -11.52 -13.26 6.54
C LEU A 36 -12.22 -12.41 5.49
N GLN A 37 -11.49 -11.46 4.93
CA GLN A 37 -11.92 -10.63 3.80
C GLN A 37 -10.84 -10.55 2.73
N LEU A 38 -11.25 -10.39 1.47
CA LEU A 38 -10.35 -10.11 0.37
C LEU A 38 -10.06 -8.60 0.32
N ILE A 39 -8.78 -8.25 0.41
CA ILE A 39 -8.33 -6.88 0.23
C ILE A 39 -7.96 -6.70 -1.24
N ASP A 40 -8.75 -5.88 -1.90
CA ASP A 40 -8.59 -5.51 -3.31
C ASP A 40 -8.42 -3.99 -3.43
N ASN A 41 -7.18 -3.56 -3.61
CA ASN A 41 -6.86 -2.17 -3.90
C ASN A 41 -6.60 -2.06 -5.42
N PRO A 42 -7.46 -1.36 -6.20
CA PRO A 42 -7.35 -1.32 -7.67
C PRO A 42 -6.01 -0.78 -8.18
N TYR A 43 -5.28 -0.05 -7.36
CA TYR A 43 -3.97 0.51 -7.71
C TYR A 43 -2.79 -0.40 -7.35
N ALA A 44 -3.02 -1.41 -6.52
CA ALA A 44 -1.98 -2.36 -6.14
C ALA A 44 -1.81 -3.46 -7.19
N ALA A 45 -0.59 -3.96 -7.35
CA ALA A 45 -0.29 -5.07 -8.26
C ALA A 45 -0.76 -6.43 -7.73
N HIS A 46 -1.14 -6.50 -6.46
CA HIS A 46 -1.53 -7.70 -5.74
C HIS A 46 -2.89 -7.53 -5.06
N VAL A 47 -3.50 -8.65 -4.73
CA VAL A 47 -4.61 -8.75 -3.76
C VAL A 47 -4.12 -9.50 -2.54
N ALA A 48 -4.73 -9.26 -1.38
CA ALA A 48 -4.36 -9.93 -0.14
C ALA A 48 -5.61 -10.44 0.60
N VAL A 49 -5.39 -11.23 1.65
CA VAL A 49 -6.43 -11.64 2.59
C VAL A 49 -6.07 -11.09 3.96
N ALA A 50 -7.03 -10.48 4.63
CA ALA A 50 -6.92 -9.99 5.99
C ALA A 50 -8.07 -10.52 6.85
N LEU A 51 -8.00 -10.33 8.16
CA LEU A 51 -9.15 -10.52 9.04
C LEU A 51 -10.23 -9.50 8.67
N ALA A 52 -11.48 -9.93 8.73
CA ALA A 52 -12.60 -9.01 8.59
C ALA A 52 -12.66 -8.09 9.83
N ASP A 53 -13.14 -6.87 9.63
CA ASP A 53 -13.11 -5.82 10.66
C ASP A 53 -13.92 -6.20 11.91
N ASP A 54 -15.04 -6.90 11.70
CA ASP A 54 -15.94 -7.37 12.77
C ASP A 54 -15.36 -8.49 13.63
N VAL A 55 -14.37 -9.23 13.14
CA VAL A 55 -13.70 -10.30 13.91
C VAL A 55 -12.36 -9.88 14.52
N HIS A 56 -11.89 -8.69 14.21
CA HIS A 56 -10.60 -8.21 14.71
C HIS A 56 -10.57 -8.12 16.24
N GLU A 57 -11.59 -7.50 16.86
CA GLU A 57 -11.68 -7.36 18.31
C GLU A 57 -11.88 -8.69 19.03
N PRO A 58 -12.76 -9.62 18.59
CA PRO A 58 -12.85 -10.96 19.16
C PRO A 58 -11.58 -11.78 19.10
N VAL A 59 -10.76 -11.61 18.06
CA VAL A 59 -9.51 -12.38 17.89
C VAL A 59 -8.35 -11.78 18.68
N PHE A 60 -8.21 -10.44 18.68
CA PHE A 60 -7.05 -9.77 19.28
C PHE A 60 -7.37 -8.98 20.55
N GLY A 61 -8.66 -8.85 20.89
CA GLY A 61 -9.13 -8.02 22.00
C GLY A 61 -9.15 -6.53 21.66
N ALA A 62 -9.79 -5.76 22.53
CA ALA A 62 -9.92 -4.31 22.41
C ALA A 62 -8.64 -3.54 22.78
N SER A 63 -7.59 -4.22 23.24
CA SER A 63 -6.35 -3.59 23.68
C SER A 63 -5.56 -3.07 22.45
N ARG A 64 -5.25 -1.78 22.49
CA ARG A 64 -4.37 -1.15 21.49
C ARG A 64 -2.98 -1.79 21.38
N GLU A 65 -2.52 -2.45 22.43
CA GLU A 65 -1.24 -3.17 22.46
C GLU A 65 -1.25 -4.37 21.54
N TYR A 66 -2.38 -5.08 21.44
CA TYR A 66 -2.55 -6.22 20.54
C TYR A 66 -2.65 -5.78 19.06
N ALA A 67 -3.32 -4.67 18.77
CA ALA A 67 -3.38 -4.13 17.42
C ALA A 67 -1.98 -3.77 16.87
N ALA A 68 -1.09 -3.26 17.73
CA ALA A 68 0.29 -2.97 17.38
C ALA A 68 1.16 -4.22 17.16
N SER A 69 0.81 -5.37 17.76
CA SER A 69 1.60 -6.61 17.70
C SER A 69 1.17 -7.59 16.62
N ASN A 70 0.08 -7.32 15.91
CA ASN A 70 -0.52 -8.22 14.93
C ASN A 70 0.45 -8.70 13.83
N VAL A 71 1.38 -7.84 13.41
CA VAL A 71 2.42 -8.19 12.41
C VAL A 71 3.77 -8.46 13.08
N GLY A 72 3.88 -8.28 14.39
CA GLY A 72 5.12 -8.45 15.16
C GLY A 72 6.21 -7.46 14.75
N LEU A 73 5.82 -6.23 14.38
CA LEU A 73 6.75 -5.13 14.07
C LEU A 73 7.07 -4.35 15.35
N THR A 74 8.35 -4.02 15.54
CA THR A 74 8.77 -3.06 16.55
C THR A 74 8.40 -1.64 16.13
N ARG A 75 8.46 -0.68 17.06
CA ARG A 75 8.21 0.74 16.79
C ARG A 75 9.10 1.28 15.67
N ASP A 76 10.39 0.94 15.68
CA ASP A 76 11.34 1.40 14.68
C ASP A 76 11.07 0.79 13.30
N GLN A 77 10.67 -0.50 13.26
CA GLN A 77 10.24 -1.16 12.03
C GLN A 77 8.98 -0.54 11.45
N LEU A 78 8.02 -0.19 12.31
CA LEU A 78 6.81 0.50 11.89
C LEU A 78 7.13 1.90 11.37
N ALA A 79 7.96 2.66 12.06
CA ALA A 79 8.39 3.98 11.63
C ALA A 79 9.08 3.92 10.25
N LEU A 80 10.01 2.99 10.07
CA LEU A 80 10.68 2.79 8.79
C LEU A 80 9.71 2.34 7.69
N LEU A 81 8.74 1.47 8.01
CA LEU A 81 7.71 1.04 7.06
C LEU A 81 6.90 2.24 6.55
N VAL A 82 6.50 3.15 7.44
CA VAL A 82 5.74 4.36 7.08
C VAL A 82 6.57 5.29 6.21
N VAL A 83 7.86 5.47 6.53
CA VAL A 83 8.79 6.25 5.69
C VAL A 83 8.92 5.65 4.29
N ILE A 84 9.15 4.34 4.19
CA ILE A 84 9.27 3.66 2.89
C ILE A 84 7.96 3.76 2.10
N TRP A 85 6.82 3.58 2.77
CA TRP A 85 5.51 3.75 2.15
C TRP A 85 5.34 5.17 1.58
N ALA A 86 5.71 6.20 2.34
CA ALA A 86 5.65 7.58 1.89
C ALA A 86 6.55 7.86 0.68
N LEU A 87 7.74 7.25 0.64
CA LEU A 87 8.69 7.47 -0.44
C LEU A 87 8.39 6.67 -1.71
N ILE A 88 7.69 5.54 -1.60
CA ILE A 88 7.37 4.67 -2.74
C ILE A 88 5.91 4.84 -3.18
N VAL A 89 4.95 4.71 -2.25
CA VAL A 89 3.53 4.62 -2.58
C VAL A 89 2.93 5.99 -2.91
N LEU A 90 3.23 7.04 -2.16
CA LEU A 90 2.69 8.38 -2.46
C LEU A 90 3.06 8.86 -3.86
N PRO A 91 4.35 8.87 -4.28
CA PRO A 91 4.72 9.32 -5.62
C PRO A 91 4.20 8.38 -6.73
N LYS A 92 4.08 7.08 -6.44
CA LYS A 92 3.49 6.11 -7.36
C LYS A 92 2.02 6.45 -7.61
N ARG A 93 1.26 6.68 -6.55
CA ARG A 93 -0.16 7.01 -6.61
C ARG A 93 -0.42 8.31 -7.36
N GLU A 94 0.36 9.34 -7.08
CA GLU A 94 0.30 10.60 -7.81
C GLU A 94 0.50 10.40 -9.32
N ARG A 95 1.53 9.64 -9.71
CA ARG A 95 1.76 9.32 -11.14
C ARG A 95 0.60 8.53 -11.76
N GLN A 96 -0.02 7.60 -11.03
CA GLN A 96 -1.18 6.84 -11.51
C GLN A 96 -2.38 7.76 -11.73
N ILE A 97 -2.70 8.62 -10.77
CA ILE A 97 -3.79 9.60 -10.85
C ILE A 97 -3.56 10.58 -12.01
N ASN A 98 -2.34 11.13 -12.15
CA ASN A 98 -2.03 12.07 -13.22
C ASN A 98 -2.13 11.44 -14.60
N ARG A 99 -1.70 10.17 -14.77
CA ARG A 99 -1.87 9.43 -16.03
C ARG A 99 -3.34 9.21 -16.36
N GLN A 100 -4.15 8.90 -15.36
CA GLN A 100 -5.59 8.70 -15.54
C GLN A 100 -6.28 10.02 -15.94
N LYS A 101 -5.94 11.15 -15.28
CA LYS A 101 -6.44 12.48 -15.67
C LYS A 101 -6.11 12.81 -17.12
N LEU A 102 -4.86 12.59 -17.54
CA LEU A 102 -4.44 12.82 -18.93
C LEU A 102 -5.15 11.90 -19.93
N ALA A 103 -5.44 10.67 -19.55
CA ALA A 103 -6.21 9.75 -20.40
C ALA A 103 -7.68 10.20 -20.51
N ASP A 104 -8.30 10.63 -19.43
CA ASP A 104 -9.67 11.14 -19.39
C ASP A 104 -9.80 12.46 -20.18
N ASP A 105 -8.85 13.39 -20.05
CA ASP A 105 -8.82 14.66 -20.80
C ASP A 105 -8.52 14.47 -22.29
N GLY A 106 -7.73 13.46 -22.65
CA GLY A 106 -7.40 13.12 -24.04
C GLY A 106 -8.45 12.29 -24.76
N GLN A 107 -9.37 11.65 -24.04
CA GLN A 107 -10.43 10.81 -24.55
C GLN A 107 -11.81 11.48 -24.46
N SER A 108 -11.93 12.65 -25.00
CA SER A 108 -13.26 13.22 -25.34
C SER A 108 -13.99 12.42 -26.46
N ASP A 109 -13.53 11.23 -26.82
CA ASP A 109 -14.04 10.46 -27.96
C ASP A 109 -14.34 8.99 -27.59
N MET A 110 -15.62 8.73 -27.58
CA MET A 110 -16.46 7.57 -27.93
C MET A 110 -16.16 6.14 -27.39
N PHE A 111 -15.01 5.78 -26.83
CA PHE A 111 -14.68 4.37 -26.46
C PHE A 111 -13.83 4.18 -25.21
N GLY A 112 -13.97 4.99 -24.17
CA GLY A 112 -12.92 5.09 -23.16
C GLY A 112 -13.23 4.76 -21.70
N LYS A 113 -14.28 3.99 -21.34
CA LYS A 113 -14.50 3.64 -19.92
C LYS A 113 -13.79 2.36 -19.42
N ASP A 114 -13.15 1.61 -20.30
CA ASP A 114 -12.57 0.29 -19.98
C ASP A 114 -11.03 0.20 -20.14
N ALA A 115 -10.31 1.31 -20.16
CA ALA A 115 -8.86 1.23 -20.15
C ALA A 115 -8.38 0.72 -18.78
N PRO A 116 -7.65 -0.42 -18.71
CA PRO A 116 -7.14 -0.93 -17.45
C PRO A 116 -6.25 0.11 -16.78
N LEU A 117 -6.48 0.37 -15.50
CA LEU A 117 -5.57 1.18 -14.70
C LEU A 117 -4.15 0.63 -14.86
N ALA A 118 -3.17 1.51 -15.06
CA ALA A 118 -1.76 1.12 -15.13
C ALA A 118 -1.36 0.45 -13.81
N HIS A 119 -1.28 -0.89 -13.83
CA HIS A 119 -0.97 -1.67 -12.64
C HIS A 119 0.54 -1.66 -12.38
N GLY A 120 0.87 -1.59 -11.12
CA GLY A 120 2.12 -1.66 -10.36
C GLY A 120 3.47 -1.68 -11.06
N GLU A 121 3.74 -2.58 -11.99
CA GLU A 121 5.10 -2.76 -12.53
C GLU A 121 5.56 -1.60 -13.44
N GLU A 122 4.66 -0.96 -14.18
CA GLU A 122 5.03 0.16 -15.07
C GLU A 122 5.27 1.49 -14.34
N VAL A 123 4.81 1.58 -13.09
CA VAL A 123 4.85 2.81 -12.26
C VAL A 123 5.69 2.61 -11.00
N ALA A 124 6.18 1.40 -10.73
CA ALA A 124 6.92 1.07 -9.53
C ALA A 124 8.13 1.99 -9.34
N GLY A 125 8.12 2.74 -8.22
CA GLY A 125 9.28 3.49 -7.77
C GLY A 125 10.28 2.56 -7.08
N ALA A 126 11.56 2.80 -7.30
CA ALA A 126 12.61 2.17 -6.53
C ALA A 126 13.34 3.22 -5.70
N LEU A 127 13.62 2.91 -4.44
CA LEU A 127 14.34 3.77 -3.51
C LEU A 127 15.75 3.25 -3.32
N SER A 128 16.76 4.13 -3.43
CA SER A 128 18.13 3.76 -3.12
C SER A 128 18.29 3.42 -1.62
N GLU A 129 18.76 2.20 -1.32
CA GLU A 129 19.03 1.79 0.06
C GLU A 129 20.09 2.68 0.69
N ALA A 130 21.10 3.09 -0.08
CA ALA A 130 22.16 3.98 0.41
C ALA A 130 21.61 5.36 0.80
N SER A 131 20.72 5.94 0.00
CA SER A 131 20.06 7.21 0.30
C SER A 131 19.16 7.09 1.54
N LEU A 132 18.32 6.06 1.60
CA LEU A 132 17.48 5.81 2.78
C LEU A 132 18.31 5.70 4.07
N LEU A 133 19.43 5.00 4.01
CA LEU A 133 20.33 4.85 5.17
C LEU A 133 21.05 6.16 5.51
N ALA A 134 21.37 7.01 4.53
CA ALA A 134 21.97 8.31 4.80
C ALA A 134 21.02 9.25 5.51
N ASP A 135 19.77 9.27 5.05
CA ASP A 135 18.76 10.22 5.51
C ASP A 135 18.11 9.80 6.84
N PHE A 136 17.83 8.52 7.03
CA PHE A 136 17.01 8.04 8.16
C PHE A 136 17.76 7.20 9.20
N ALA A 137 18.95 6.66 8.91
CA ALA A 137 19.67 5.91 9.93
C ALA A 137 20.08 6.76 11.15
N PRO A 138 20.42 8.06 11.04
CA PRO A 138 20.72 8.88 12.20
C PRO A 138 19.56 8.99 13.20
N VAL A 139 18.30 8.91 12.72
CA VAL A 139 17.09 9.00 13.53
C VAL A 139 16.66 7.64 14.08
N LEU A 140 16.79 6.59 13.27
CA LEU A 140 16.32 5.23 13.60
C LEU A 140 17.39 4.36 14.28
N GLY A 141 18.63 4.85 14.42
CA GLY A 141 19.74 4.14 15.00
C GLY A 141 21.00 4.22 14.13
N HIS A 142 21.72 3.13 13.93
CA HIS A 142 22.92 3.10 13.10
C HIS A 142 22.68 2.26 11.82
N LYS A 143 23.44 2.53 10.77
CA LYS A 143 23.25 1.92 9.44
C LYS A 143 23.13 0.40 9.46
N THR A 144 24.00 -0.28 10.21
CA THR A 144 24.00 -1.75 10.32
C THR A 144 22.72 -2.29 10.97
N TYR A 145 22.16 -1.57 11.95
CA TYR A 145 20.91 -1.94 12.61
C TYR A 145 19.71 -1.77 11.64
N VAL A 146 19.63 -0.61 10.98
CA VAL A 146 18.56 -0.34 10.02
C VAL A 146 18.60 -1.37 8.88
N GLN A 147 19.80 -1.61 8.31
CA GLN A 147 19.97 -2.55 7.20
C GLN A 147 19.72 -4.01 7.60
N GLY A 148 20.30 -4.45 8.71
CA GLY A 148 20.31 -5.87 9.13
C GLY A 148 19.08 -6.30 9.91
N LYS A 149 18.46 -5.39 10.67
CA LYS A 149 17.30 -5.73 11.52
C LYS A 149 16.00 -5.18 10.97
N LEU A 150 15.95 -3.88 10.61
CA LEU A 150 14.69 -3.25 10.20
C LEU A 150 14.33 -3.65 8.77
N LEU A 151 15.17 -3.36 7.78
CA LEU A 151 14.89 -3.66 6.37
C LEU A 151 14.77 -5.17 6.11
N SER A 152 15.60 -5.99 6.75
CA SER A 152 15.52 -7.45 6.60
C SER A 152 14.21 -8.00 7.11
N ARG A 153 13.66 -7.47 8.22
CA ARG A 153 12.37 -7.90 8.74
C ARG A 153 11.22 -7.47 7.83
N LEU A 154 11.24 -6.24 7.31
CA LEU A 154 10.23 -5.76 6.37
C LEU A 154 10.22 -6.59 5.06
N ALA A 155 11.41 -6.97 4.58
CA ALA A 155 11.54 -7.84 3.42
C ALA A 155 10.98 -9.27 3.69
N GLN A 156 11.31 -9.87 4.84
CA GLN A 156 10.76 -11.17 5.25
C GLN A 156 9.23 -11.19 5.34
N LEU A 157 8.65 -10.08 5.73
CA LEU A 157 7.20 -9.93 5.84
C LEU A 157 6.52 -9.62 4.50
N GLY A 158 7.27 -9.33 3.43
CA GLY A 158 6.74 -9.05 2.11
C GLY A 158 6.28 -7.60 1.90
N PHE A 159 6.68 -6.66 2.77
CA PHE A 159 6.42 -5.24 2.57
C PHE A 159 7.37 -4.62 1.54
N ILE A 160 8.59 -5.08 1.47
CA ILE A 160 9.60 -4.58 0.54
C ILE A 160 10.35 -5.73 -0.13
N GLU A 161 10.95 -5.45 -1.28
CA GLU A 161 11.93 -6.30 -1.93
C GLU A 161 13.26 -5.55 -2.09
N ARG A 162 14.36 -6.22 -1.78
CA ARG A 162 15.72 -5.65 -1.86
C ARG A 162 16.46 -6.30 -3.02
N ARG A 163 16.81 -5.53 -4.05
CA ARG A 163 17.54 -6.01 -5.24
C ARG A 163 18.56 -4.97 -5.69
N GLY A 164 19.81 -5.36 -5.88
CA GLY A 164 20.85 -4.49 -6.45
C GLY A 164 21.10 -3.19 -5.69
N GLY A 165 20.96 -3.17 -4.36
CA GLY A 165 21.09 -1.95 -3.56
C GLY A 165 19.90 -1.00 -3.64
N MET A 166 18.80 -1.47 -4.24
CA MET A 166 17.53 -0.75 -4.32
C MET A 166 16.47 -1.44 -3.48
N ILE A 167 15.56 -0.65 -2.94
CA ILE A 167 14.34 -1.07 -2.24
C ILE A 167 13.18 -0.86 -3.19
N HIS A 168 12.47 -1.94 -3.48
CA HIS A 168 11.26 -1.96 -4.29
C HIS A 168 10.04 -2.21 -3.40
N GLU A 169 8.88 -1.84 -3.90
CA GLU A 169 7.61 -2.22 -3.31
C GLU A 169 7.47 -3.74 -3.24
N GLY A 170 7.19 -4.25 -2.06
CA GLY A 170 6.81 -5.65 -1.89
C GLY A 170 5.29 -5.82 -2.03
N PRO A 171 4.83 -7.08 -2.18
CA PRO A 171 3.43 -7.39 -2.46
C PRO A 171 2.43 -6.90 -1.40
N LEU A 172 2.86 -6.61 -0.18
CA LEU A 172 1.99 -6.18 0.92
C LEU A 172 2.04 -4.67 1.22
N LEU A 173 2.99 -3.92 0.65
CA LEU A 173 3.22 -2.52 1.01
C LEU A 173 2.01 -1.62 0.69
N ASP A 174 1.44 -1.76 -0.51
CA ASP A 174 0.32 -0.93 -0.98
C ASP A 174 -1.05 -1.58 -0.70
N VAL A 175 -1.09 -2.89 -0.41
CA VAL A 175 -2.35 -3.62 -0.20
C VAL A 175 -2.85 -3.51 1.23
N LEU A 176 -1.94 -3.65 2.23
CA LEU A 176 -2.35 -3.74 3.64
C LEU A 176 -2.43 -2.39 4.36
N LEU A 177 -1.84 -1.33 3.81
CA LEU A 177 -1.88 -0.01 4.43
C LEU A 177 -3.00 0.82 3.78
N ASP A 178 -3.90 1.33 4.63
CA ASP A 178 -4.96 2.22 4.18
C ASP A 178 -4.35 3.52 3.64
N TYR A 179 -4.48 3.70 2.31
CA TYR A 179 -3.90 4.83 1.62
C TYR A 179 -4.42 6.18 2.15
N ARG A 180 -5.75 6.29 2.39
CA ARG A 180 -6.37 7.55 2.81
C ARG A 180 -5.88 7.96 4.20
N LEU A 181 -5.94 7.03 5.15
CA LEU A 181 -5.48 7.29 6.51
C LEU A 181 -3.99 7.60 6.57
N MET A 182 -3.19 6.96 5.73
CA MET A 182 -1.74 7.16 5.70
C MET A 182 -1.37 8.46 5.00
N ALA A 183 -1.94 8.74 3.83
CA ALA A 183 -1.64 9.93 3.05
C ALA A 183 -1.95 11.20 3.84
N ASP A 184 -3.13 11.32 4.40
CA ASP A 184 -3.53 12.49 5.19
C ASP A 184 -2.60 12.72 6.40
N ARG A 185 -2.28 11.65 7.13
CA ARG A 185 -1.37 11.74 8.28
C ARG A 185 0.07 12.08 7.91
N ILE A 186 0.52 11.68 6.74
CA ILE A 186 1.87 12.00 6.25
C ILE A 186 1.91 13.42 5.71
N ILE A 187 0.97 13.79 4.85
CA ILE A 187 0.95 15.10 4.19
C ILE A 187 0.77 16.23 5.20
N TYR A 188 -0.13 16.06 6.16
CA TYR A 188 -0.45 17.09 7.18
C TYR A 188 0.22 16.87 8.52
N GLY A 189 0.98 15.81 8.70
CA GLY A 189 1.64 15.47 9.95
C GLY A 189 3.12 15.86 9.98
N THR A 190 3.72 15.71 11.16
CA THR A 190 5.15 15.95 11.39
C THR A 190 6.06 15.14 10.47
N LEU A 191 5.61 14.00 9.94
CA LEU A 191 6.39 13.21 9.00
C LEU A 191 6.55 13.94 7.65
N GLY A 192 5.55 14.68 7.20
CA GLY A 192 5.64 15.51 5.99
C GLY A 192 6.71 16.60 6.11
N GLU A 193 6.82 17.22 7.29
CA GLU A 193 7.88 18.18 7.58
C GLU A 193 9.26 17.53 7.54
N VAL A 194 9.44 16.39 8.23
CA VAL A 194 10.70 15.62 8.24
C VAL A 194 11.09 15.17 6.84
N LEU A 195 10.16 14.67 6.05
CA LEU A 195 10.42 14.26 4.66
C LEU A 195 10.87 15.45 3.80
N SER A 196 10.25 16.63 4.00
CA SER A 196 10.63 17.86 3.29
C SER A 196 12.04 18.34 3.67
N GLU A 197 12.41 18.26 4.94
CA GLU A 197 13.75 18.62 5.44
C GLU A 197 14.86 17.74 4.84
N VAL A 198 14.57 16.45 4.62
CA VAL A 198 15.54 15.52 3.98
C VAL A 198 15.45 15.48 2.45
N GLY A 199 14.71 16.41 1.85
CA GLY A 199 14.63 16.57 0.38
C GLY A 199 13.61 15.67 -0.32
N HIS A 200 12.67 15.09 0.43
CA HIS A 200 11.58 14.24 -0.08
C HIS A 200 10.20 14.81 0.26
N PRO A 201 9.84 16.01 -0.21
CA PRO A 201 8.56 16.61 0.12
C PRO A 201 7.41 15.71 -0.38
N PRO A 202 6.37 15.50 0.45
CA PRO A 202 5.18 14.77 0.01
C PRO A 202 4.48 15.53 -1.12
N PRO A 203 3.72 14.84 -1.99
CA PRO A 203 2.96 15.48 -3.06
C PRO A 203 1.96 16.52 -2.51
N ALA A 204 1.67 17.56 -3.31
CA ALA A 204 0.71 18.58 -2.94
C ALA A 204 -0.72 18.00 -2.87
N HIS A 205 -1.50 18.49 -1.89
CA HIS A 205 -2.86 18.04 -1.59
C HIS A 205 -3.83 18.05 -2.78
N ASP A 206 -3.73 19.05 -3.65
CA ASP A 206 -4.68 19.27 -4.76
C ASP A 206 -4.73 18.10 -5.77
N ALA A 207 -3.69 17.28 -5.78
CA ALA A 207 -3.66 16.07 -6.63
C ALA A 207 -4.62 14.96 -6.17
N PHE A 208 -5.07 14.98 -4.90
CA PHE A 208 -5.78 13.88 -4.27
C PHE A 208 -7.21 14.20 -3.83
N SER A 209 -7.53 15.47 -3.56
CA SER A 209 -8.80 15.85 -2.90
C SER A 209 -10.03 15.65 -3.77
N ASP A 210 -9.95 15.89 -5.09
CA ASP A 210 -11.13 15.86 -5.97
C ASP A 210 -11.71 14.44 -6.16
N ARG A 211 -10.88 13.41 -6.21
CA ARG A 211 -11.35 12.02 -6.42
C ARG A 211 -11.68 11.26 -5.15
N LEU A 212 -11.14 11.69 -4.03
CA LEU A 212 -11.52 11.11 -2.74
C LEU A 212 -12.97 11.44 -2.36
N ASN A 213 -13.52 12.51 -2.95
CA ASN A 213 -14.93 12.86 -2.81
C ASN A 213 -15.83 12.09 -3.80
N ASP A 214 -15.39 11.87 -5.05
CA ASP A 214 -16.18 11.13 -6.05
C ASP A 214 -16.44 9.67 -5.64
N GLU A 215 -15.42 8.98 -5.07
CA GLU A 215 -15.59 7.60 -4.58
C GLU A 215 -16.47 7.48 -3.31
N ARG A 216 -16.80 8.60 -2.68
CA ARG A 216 -17.70 8.64 -1.53
C ARG A 216 -19.18 8.61 -1.96
N ASP A 217 -19.50 9.21 -3.10
CA ASP A 217 -20.88 9.31 -3.62
C ASP A 217 -21.31 8.02 -4.35
N GLU A 218 -20.38 7.19 -4.81
CA GLU A 218 -20.71 5.93 -5.49
C GLU A 218 -21.01 4.74 -4.54
N ARG A 219 -20.91 4.91 -3.21
CA ARG A 219 -21.14 3.85 -2.21
C ARG A 219 -22.42 4.01 -1.38
N PHE A 220 -23.36 4.85 -1.86
CA PHE A 220 -24.69 4.98 -1.25
C PHE A 220 -25.79 4.56 -2.22
#